data_7df9152a71391f16e2fdbb325a700c1e
#
_entry.id   7df9152a71391f16e2fdbb325a700c1e
#
_cell.length_a   1.000
_cell.length_b   1.000
_cell.length_c   1.000
_cell.angle_alpha   90.00
_cell.angle_beta   90.00
_cell.angle_gamma   90.00
#
_symmetry.space_group_name_H-M   'P 1'
#
loop_
_entity.id
_entity.type
_entity.pdbx_description
1 polymer ?
#
loop_
_entity_poly.entity_id
_entity_poly.type
_entity_poly.pdbx_seq_one_letter_code
_entity_poly.pdbx_strand_id
1 'polypeptide(L)'
;LEFQRFTPADEMRLAKLIERTYVGSLDCTELDGIRAMEDVLTGYRETGEYRPDWWLFARRRGQDVGCILLADHPEHDQSELMYLGIVPEVRGCGWGVQATRYAQWMMGQIPRERMVLAVDDNNWPAQGVYSVTGFDQWDRRCVYIREVRTRT
;
A
#
# COMPACT_ATOMS: atom_id res chain seq x y z
N LEU A 1 16.69 2.80 3.76
CA LEU A 1 15.66 2.15 4.57
C LEU A 1 16.09 0.72 4.91
N GLU A 2 15.62 0.25 6.05
CA GLU A 2 15.62 -1.16 6.44
C GLU A 2 14.20 -1.69 6.26
N PHE A 3 14.05 -2.96 5.85
CA PHE A 3 12.73 -3.57 5.67
C PHE A 3 12.58 -4.74 6.64
N GLN A 4 11.58 -4.64 7.52
CA GLN A 4 11.25 -5.67 8.49
C GLN A 4 9.94 -6.34 8.10
N ARG A 5 9.93 -7.67 8.07
CA ARG A 5 8.70 -8.43 7.79
C ARG A 5 7.70 -8.26 8.94
N PHE A 6 6.44 -8.14 8.55
CA PHE A 6 5.31 -8.18 9.45
C PHE A 6 5.09 -9.59 10.01
N THR A 7 4.64 -9.66 11.24
CA THR A 7 4.10 -10.87 11.85
C THR A 7 2.72 -10.57 12.43
N PRO A 8 1.83 -11.57 12.63
CA PRO A 8 0.51 -11.33 13.22
C PRO A 8 0.53 -10.61 14.58
N ALA A 9 1.63 -10.73 15.33
CA ALA A 9 1.82 -10.00 16.59
C ALA A 9 1.99 -8.47 16.41
N ASP A 10 2.33 -8.02 15.21
CA ASP A 10 2.56 -6.60 14.87
C ASP A 10 1.29 -5.87 14.40
N GLU A 11 0.12 -6.49 14.44
CA GLU A 11 -1.11 -5.94 13.83
C GLU A 11 -1.44 -4.54 14.32
N MET A 12 -1.42 -4.32 15.63
CA MET A 12 -1.69 -3.00 16.21
C MET A 12 -0.62 -1.96 15.82
N ARG A 13 0.63 -2.37 15.71
CA ARG A 13 1.74 -1.54 15.25
C ARG A 13 1.54 -1.13 13.78
N LEU A 14 1.13 -2.07 12.93
CA LEU A 14 0.86 -1.80 11.52
C LEU A 14 -0.35 -0.86 11.36
N ALA A 15 -1.45 -1.11 12.08
CA ALA A 15 -2.64 -0.26 12.07
C ALA A 15 -2.30 1.20 12.40
N LYS A 16 -1.58 1.45 13.49
CA LYS A 16 -1.13 2.79 13.89
C LYS A 16 -0.20 3.44 12.86
N LEU A 17 0.65 2.66 12.23
CA LEU A 17 1.55 3.17 11.19
C LEU A 17 0.76 3.58 9.95
N ILE A 18 -0.20 2.77 9.49
CA ILE A 18 -1.06 3.10 8.35
C ILE A 18 -1.84 4.39 8.64
N GLU A 19 -2.46 4.53 9.83
CA GLU A 19 -3.15 5.76 10.24
C GLU A 19 -2.25 7.00 10.14
N ARG A 20 -1.00 6.89 10.57
CA ARG A 20 -0.01 7.97 10.42
C ARG A 20 0.28 8.30 8.96
N THR A 21 0.33 7.31 8.10
CA THR A 21 0.58 7.52 6.66
C THR A 21 -0.63 8.10 5.92
N TYR A 22 -1.83 8.06 6.50
CA TYR A 22 -3.02 8.70 5.91
C TYR A 22 -2.99 10.22 6.08
N VAL A 23 -2.29 10.74 7.08
CA VAL A 23 -2.22 12.18 7.32
C VAL A 23 -1.64 12.90 6.08
N GLY A 24 -2.44 13.79 5.48
CA GLY A 24 -2.06 14.52 4.28
C GLY A 24 -1.85 13.64 3.03
N SER A 25 -2.38 12.42 3.02
CA SER A 25 -2.41 11.57 1.83
C SER A 25 -3.35 12.15 0.78
N LEU A 26 -3.00 11.94 -0.49
CA LEU A 26 -3.85 12.26 -1.64
C LEU A 26 -4.53 11.01 -2.23
N ASP A 27 -4.42 9.87 -1.54
CA ASP A 27 -5.00 8.61 -1.98
C ASP A 27 -6.39 8.44 -1.37
N CYS A 28 -7.42 8.36 -2.23
CA CYS A 28 -8.82 8.14 -1.85
C CYS A 28 -9.29 9.01 -0.66
N THR A 29 -9.05 10.32 -0.72
CA THR A 29 -9.38 11.27 0.36
C THR A 29 -10.86 11.25 0.75
N GLU A 30 -11.75 10.86 -0.17
CA GLU A 30 -13.18 10.70 0.06
C GLU A 30 -13.54 9.56 1.01
N LEU A 31 -12.60 8.64 1.24
CA LEU A 31 -12.76 7.51 2.17
C LEU A 31 -12.15 7.77 3.54
N ASP A 32 -11.50 8.92 3.75
CA ASP A 32 -10.86 9.25 5.01
C ASP A 32 -11.88 9.30 6.16
N GLY A 33 -11.62 8.53 7.22
CA GLY A 33 -12.47 8.46 8.40
C GLY A 33 -13.78 7.69 8.25
N ILE A 34 -14.09 7.13 7.07
CA ILE A 34 -15.32 6.36 6.83
C ILE A 34 -15.21 4.93 7.33
N ARG A 35 -14.02 4.32 7.25
CA ARG A 35 -13.78 2.93 7.64
C ARG A 35 -12.91 2.83 8.88
N ALA A 36 -13.27 1.92 9.78
CA ALA A 36 -12.38 1.54 10.88
C ALA A 36 -11.11 0.87 10.34
N MET A 37 -9.98 1.05 11.01
CA MET A 37 -8.71 0.46 10.58
C MET A 37 -8.74 -1.07 10.55
N GLU A 38 -9.53 -1.70 11.43
CA GLU A 38 -9.74 -3.16 11.41
C GLU A 38 -10.38 -3.63 10.09
N ASP A 39 -11.36 -2.89 9.58
CA ASP A 39 -12.01 -3.19 8.30
C ASP A 39 -11.05 -3.00 7.13
N VAL A 40 -10.20 -1.98 7.20
CA VAL A 40 -9.15 -1.72 6.20
C VAL A 40 -8.17 -2.88 6.14
N LEU A 41 -7.64 -3.33 7.29
CA LEU A 41 -6.72 -4.47 7.36
C LEU A 41 -7.37 -5.77 6.91
N THR A 42 -8.63 -5.99 7.28
CA THR A 42 -9.42 -7.14 6.81
C THR A 42 -9.54 -7.12 5.28
N GLY A 43 -9.88 -5.97 4.69
CA GLY A 43 -9.94 -5.81 3.24
C GLY A 43 -8.62 -6.14 2.54
N TYR A 44 -7.50 -5.72 3.09
CA TYR A 44 -6.18 -6.09 2.55
C TYR A 44 -5.90 -7.59 2.65
N ARG A 45 -6.31 -8.26 3.73
CA ARG A 45 -6.16 -9.71 3.87
C ARG A 45 -7.03 -10.51 2.89
N GLU A 46 -8.17 -9.98 2.52
CA GLU A 46 -9.11 -10.59 1.57
C GLU A 46 -8.76 -10.32 0.11
N THR A 47 -7.78 -9.46 -0.15
CA THR A 47 -7.31 -9.16 -1.49
C THR A 47 -6.28 -10.19 -1.92
N GLY A 48 -6.62 -10.99 -2.94
CA GLY A 48 -5.78 -12.08 -3.42
C GLY A 48 -5.47 -13.14 -2.35
N GLU A 49 -4.32 -13.77 -2.46
CA GLU A 49 -3.80 -14.67 -1.42
C GLU A 49 -3.00 -13.88 -0.40
N TYR A 50 -3.43 -13.95 0.86
CA TYR A 50 -2.76 -13.28 1.97
C TYR A 50 -1.43 -13.95 2.30
N ARG A 51 -0.37 -13.15 2.19
CA ARG A 51 1.00 -13.56 2.49
C ARG A 51 1.58 -12.61 3.55
N PRO A 52 1.51 -12.95 4.87
CA PRO A 52 1.99 -12.05 5.93
C PRO A 52 3.48 -11.70 5.80
N ASP A 53 4.30 -12.60 5.26
CA ASP A 53 5.71 -12.39 4.98
C ASP A 53 5.99 -11.40 3.82
N TRP A 54 4.95 -11.00 3.08
CA TRP A 54 5.01 -9.96 2.04
C TRP A 54 4.56 -8.59 2.54
N TRP A 55 4.16 -8.49 3.79
CA TRP A 55 3.85 -7.24 4.45
C TRP A 55 5.08 -6.76 5.22
N LEU A 56 5.45 -5.49 5.03
CA LEU A 56 6.73 -4.97 5.49
C LEU A 56 6.58 -3.63 6.20
N PHE A 57 7.36 -3.45 7.25
CA PHE A 57 7.68 -2.15 7.80
C PHE A 57 8.90 -1.58 7.09
N ALA A 58 8.81 -0.35 6.59
CA ALA A 58 9.96 0.42 6.16
C ALA A 58 10.48 1.21 7.37
N ARG A 59 11.74 1.02 7.72
CA ARG A 59 12.34 1.55 8.94
C ARG A 59 13.56 2.39 8.62
N ARG A 60 13.76 3.41 9.42
CA ARG A 60 14.94 4.28 9.39
C ARG A 60 15.39 4.56 10.81
N ARG A 61 16.67 4.30 11.11
CA ARG A 61 17.26 4.50 12.45
C ARG A 61 16.39 3.92 13.58
N GLY A 62 15.90 2.70 13.37
CA GLY A 62 15.08 2.00 14.34
C GLY A 62 13.61 2.44 14.44
N GLN A 63 13.16 3.43 13.67
CA GLN A 63 11.79 3.94 13.67
C GLN A 63 11.03 3.50 12.41
N ASP A 64 9.74 3.22 12.57
CA ASP A 64 8.85 2.93 11.47
C ASP A 64 8.49 4.22 10.74
N VAL A 65 8.84 4.28 9.45
CA VAL A 65 8.63 5.45 8.60
C VAL A 65 7.70 5.17 7.43
N GLY A 66 7.27 3.93 7.27
CA GLY A 66 6.34 3.52 6.22
C GLY A 66 6.06 2.04 6.24
N CYS A 67 5.19 1.59 5.34
CA CYS A 67 4.87 0.19 5.16
C CYS A 67 4.61 -0.13 3.69
N ILE A 68 4.72 -1.43 3.36
CA ILE A 68 4.44 -2.01 2.05
C ILE A 68 3.55 -3.22 2.30
N LEU A 69 2.40 -3.28 1.64
CA LEU A 69 1.49 -4.43 1.67
C LEU A 69 1.35 -5.00 0.26
N LEU A 70 1.70 -6.25 0.10
CA LEU A 70 1.65 -6.97 -1.17
C LEU A 70 0.68 -8.14 -1.08
N ALA A 71 0.03 -8.47 -2.20
CA ALA A 71 -0.82 -9.65 -2.36
C ALA A 71 -0.37 -10.50 -3.55
N ASP A 72 -0.68 -11.79 -3.49
CA ASP A 72 -0.47 -12.74 -4.58
C ASP A 72 -1.80 -13.02 -5.29
N HIS A 73 -1.77 -13.02 -6.63
CA HIS A 73 -2.90 -13.39 -7.48
C HIS A 73 -2.44 -14.47 -8.48
N PRO A 74 -2.23 -15.71 -8.01
CA PRO A 74 -1.70 -16.77 -8.86
C PRO A 74 -2.59 -17.10 -10.06
N GLU A 75 -3.92 -16.98 -9.91
CA GLU A 75 -4.89 -17.21 -10.98
C GLU A 75 -4.80 -16.18 -12.13
N HIS A 76 -4.17 -15.03 -11.88
CA HIS A 76 -3.95 -13.97 -12.88
C HIS A 76 -2.47 -13.81 -13.26
N ASP A 77 -1.61 -14.68 -12.73
CA ASP A 77 -0.15 -14.63 -12.91
C ASP A 77 0.44 -13.25 -12.57
N GLN A 78 -0.03 -12.66 -11.46
CA GLN A 78 0.38 -11.33 -11.03
C GLN A 78 0.52 -11.22 -9.51
N SER A 79 1.37 -10.29 -9.07
CA SER A 79 1.41 -9.75 -7.72
C SER A 79 0.82 -8.34 -7.71
N GLU A 80 0.35 -7.89 -6.54
CA GLU A 80 -0.23 -6.56 -6.37
C GLU A 80 0.45 -5.80 -5.24
N LEU A 81 0.85 -4.56 -5.51
CA LEU A 81 1.15 -3.59 -4.48
C LEU A 81 -0.16 -2.95 -4.02
N MET A 82 -0.75 -3.51 -2.95
CA MET A 82 -2.03 -3.05 -2.42
C MET A 82 -1.93 -1.71 -1.70
N TYR A 83 -0.84 -1.51 -0.98
CA TYR A 83 -0.60 -0.29 -0.22
C TYR A 83 0.89 -0.02 -0.05
N LEU A 84 1.24 1.26 -0.20
CA LEU A 84 2.55 1.81 0.15
C LEU A 84 2.33 3.17 0.81
N GLY A 85 2.69 3.28 2.07
CA GLY A 85 2.57 4.53 2.83
C GLY A 85 3.90 4.96 3.41
N ILE A 86 4.17 6.27 3.35
CA ILE A 86 5.31 6.92 4.02
C ILE A 86 4.74 7.98 4.97
N VAL A 87 5.22 8.02 6.19
CA VAL A 87 4.79 9.02 7.18
C VAL A 87 5.13 10.43 6.72
N PRO A 88 4.27 11.43 7.01
CA PRO A 88 4.42 12.80 6.49
C PRO A 88 5.80 13.43 6.76
N GLU A 89 6.38 13.14 7.91
CA GLU A 89 7.61 13.76 8.42
C GLU A 89 8.85 13.48 7.56
N VAL A 90 8.79 12.44 6.73
CA VAL A 90 9.91 12.02 5.88
C VAL A 90 9.54 11.88 4.41
N ARG A 91 8.39 12.41 4.00
CA ARG A 91 8.03 12.50 2.57
C ARG A 91 8.99 13.41 1.80
N GLY A 92 9.05 13.25 0.49
CA GLY A 92 9.94 14.05 -0.36
C GLY A 92 11.44 13.67 -0.29
N CYS A 93 11.80 12.65 0.51
CA CYS A 93 13.19 12.19 0.66
C CYS A 93 13.54 11.00 -0.26
N GLY A 94 12.68 10.64 -1.21
CA GLY A 94 12.91 9.50 -2.12
C GLY A 94 12.61 8.11 -1.51
N TRP A 95 12.07 8.06 -0.30
CA TRP A 95 11.81 6.78 0.39
C TRP A 95 10.70 5.97 -0.29
N GLY A 96 9.72 6.62 -0.91
CA GLY A 96 8.70 5.93 -1.72
C GLY A 96 9.32 5.18 -2.91
N VAL A 97 10.26 5.80 -3.61
CA VAL A 97 11.01 5.16 -4.70
C VAL A 97 11.80 3.96 -4.19
N GLN A 98 12.51 4.11 -3.07
CA GLN A 98 13.29 3.02 -2.50
C GLN A 98 12.40 1.85 -2.05
N ALA A 99 11.26 2.14 -1.41
CA ALA A 99 10.29 1.15 -0.97
C ALA A 99 9.66 0.39 -2.17
N THR A 100 9.29 1.11 -3.23
CA THR A 100 8.76 0.51 -4.46
C THR A 100 9.79 -0.42 -5.12
N ARG A 101 11.03 0.02 -5.24
CA ARG A 101 12.11 -0.83 -5.80
C ARG A 101 12.36 -2.09 -4.98
N TYR A 102 12.26 -1.99 -3.66
CA TYR A 102 12.38 -3.17 -2.79
C TYR A 102 11.22 -4.14 -3.01
N ALA A 103 9.98 -3.63 -3.12
CA ALA A 103 8.82 -4.45 -3.45
C ALA A 103 8.98 -5.15 -4.81
N GLN A 104 9.44 -4.44 -5.83
CA GLN A 104 9.74 -5.01 -7.15
C GLN A 104 10.83 -6.11 -7.07
N TRP A 105 11.88 -5.87 -6.29
CA TRP A 105 12.93 -6.87 -6.09
C TRP A 105 12.36 -8.14 -5.43
N MET A 106 11.53 -8.00 -4.39
CA MET A 106 10.87 -9.15 -3.75
C MET A 106 10.00 -9.92 -4.74
N MET A 107 9.17 -9.21 -5.50
CA MET A 107 8.26 -9.85 -6.46
C MET A 107 9.01 -10.47 -7.64
N GLY A 108 10.17 -9.94 -8.00
CA GLY A 108 11.06 -10.55 -8.98
C GLY A 108 11.64 -11.92 -8.58
N GLN A 109 11.52 -12.31 -7.30
CA GLN A 109 11.96 -13.64 -6.83
C GLN A 109 10.87 -14.72 -6.98
N ILE A 110 9.65 -14.35 -7.36
CA ILE A 110 8.53 -15.27 -7.53
C ILE A 110 8.16 -15.38 -9.02
N PRO A 111 7.63 -16.53 -9.47
CA PRO A 111 7.26 -16.74 -10.87
C PRO A 111 5.92 -16.08 -11.18
N ARG A 112 5.85 -14.75 -11.21
CA ARG A 112 4.70 -13.97 -11.67
C ARG A 112 5.12 -13.12 -12.85
N GLU A 113 4.24 -13.07 -13.85
CA GLU A 113 4.51 -12.34 -15.11
C GLU A 113 4.55 -10.83 -14.88
N ARG A 114 3.73 -10.33 -13.93
CA ARG A 114 3.60 -8.88 -13.71
C ARG A 114 3.34 -8.51 -12.26
N MET A 115 3.64 -7.26 -11.95
CA MET A 115 3.26 -6.59 -10.72
C MET A 115 2.33 -5.44 -11.05
N VAL A 116 1.17 -5.38 -10.39
CA VAL A 116 0.15 -4.35 -10.62
C VAL A 116 -0.06 -3.49 -9.37
N LEU A 117 -0.63 -2.33 -9.55
CA LEU A 117 -1.09 -1.45 -8.47
C LEU A 117 -2.23 -0.55 -8.97
N ALA A 118 -2.99 -0.01 -8.04
CA ALA A 118 -3.93 1.08 -8.30
C ALA A 118 -3.49 2.33 -7.52
N VAL A 119 -3.74 3.50 -8.08
CA VAL A 119 -3.42 4.80 -7.47
C VAL A 119 -4.50 5.80 -7.83
N ASP A 120 -4.85 6.68 -6.87
CA ASP A 120 -5.78 7.77 -7.13
C ASP A 120 -5.22 8.73 -8.19
N ASP A 121 -6.07 9.18 -9.10
CA ASP A 121 -5.68 10.09 -10.19
C ASP A 121 -5.19 11.46 -9.67
N ASN A 122 -5.60 11.84 -8.47
CA ASN A 122 -5.12 13.04 -7.80
C ASN A 122 -3.82 12.84 -7.00
N ASN A 123 -3.37 11.59 -6.84
CA ASN A 123 -2.15 11.29 -6.11
C ASN A 123 -0.91 11.37 -7.02
N TRP A 124 -0.67 12.56 -7.56
CA TRP A 124 0.45 12.81 -8.46
C TRP A 124 1.85 12.52 -7.86
N PRO A 125 2.11 12.68 -6.52
CA PRO A 125 3.39 12.27 -5.97
C PRO A 125 3.63 10.76 -6.07
N ALA A 126 2.61 9.94 -5.79
CA ALA A 126 2.70 8.49 -5.94
C ALA A 126 2.83 8.07 -7.41
N GLN A 127 2.07 8.70 -8.31
CA GLN A 127 2.21 8.46 -9.75
C GLN A 127 3.64 8.74 -10.23
N GLY A 128 4.28 9.81 -9.72
CA GLY A 128 5.68 10.12 -9.99
C GLY A 128 6.64 9.03 -9.53
N VAL A 129 6.40 8.46 -8.33
CA VAL A 129 7.18 7.32 -7.81
C VAL A 129 7.04 6.11 -8.74
N TYR A 130 5.83 5.76 -9.14
CA TYR A 130 5.59 4.58 -9.98
C TYR A 130 6.16 4.76 -11.38
N SER A 131 6.02 5.93 -11.98
CA SER A 131 6.62 6.24 -13.27
C SER A 131 8.16 6.09 -13.26
N VAL A 132 8.85 6.66 -12.27
CA VAL A 132 10.33 6.57 -12.19
C VAL A 132 10.83 5.18 -11.79
N THR A 133 9.95 4.32 -11.27
CA THR A 133 10.26 2.92 -10.96
C THR A 133 9.84 1.95 -12.06
N GLY A 134 9.36 2.46 -13.20
CA GLY A 134 9.10 1.67 -14.40
C GLY A 134 7.71 1.03 -14.48
N PHE A 135 6.75 1.54 -13.73
CA PHE A 135 5.35 1.18 -13.94
C PHE A 135 4.75 2.00 -15.08
N ASP A 136 4.04 1.32 -15.97
CA ASP A 136 3.27 1.93 -17.05
C ASP A 136 1.78 1.97 -16.71
N GLN A 137 1.12 3.10 -16.93
CA GLN A 137 -0.32 3.18 -16.81
C GLN A 137 -0.98 2.44 -17.96
N TRP A 138 -1.83 1.46 -17.67
CA TRP A 138 -2.51 0.64 -18.68
C TRP A 138 -4.02 0.76 -18.66
N ASP A 139 -4.61 1.25 -17.55
CA ASP A 139 -6.05 1.39 -17.41
C ASP A 139 -6.40 2.57 -16.49
N ARG A 140 -7.61 3.07 -16.58
CA ARG A 140 -8.19 4.08 -15.69
C ARG A 140 -9.64 3.72 -15.41
N ARG A 141 -10.03 3.73 -14.13
CA ARG A 141 -11.37 3.38 -13.68
C ARG A 141 -12.02 4.51 -12.91
N CYS A 142 -13.34 4.67 -13.10
CA CYS A 142 -14.15 5.53 -12.25
C CYS A 142 -14.75 4.70 -11.12
N VAL A 143 -14.59 5.15 -9.89
CA VAL A 143 -15.18 4.53 -8.71
C VAL A 143 -16.24 5.45 -8.13
N TYR A 144 -17.42 4.91 -7.86
CA TYR A 144 -18.56 5.66 -7.31
C TYR A 144 -18.85 5.18 -5.90
N ILE A 145 -19.11 6.11 -4.98
CA ILE A 145 -19.52 5.82 -3.60
C ILE A 145 -20.85 6.50 -3.29
N ARG A 146 -21.73 5.81 -2.57
CA ARG A 146 -22.95 6.36 -2.01
C ARG A 146 -23.11 5.90 -0.57
N GLU A 147 -23.21 6.85 0.35
CA GLU A 147 -23.60 6.53 1.72
C GLU A 147 -25.07 6.11 1.78
N VAL A 148 -25.31 4.94 2.35
CA VAL A 148 -26.68 4.48 2.66
C VAL A 148 -26.93 4.77 4.14
N ARG A 149 -27.64 5.87 4.42
CA ARG A 149 -28.07 6.17 5.79
C ARG A 149 -29.08 5.11 6.23
N THR A 150 -28.72 4.31 7.21
CA THR A 150 -29.70 3.49 7.94
C THR A 150 -30.67 4.43 8.63
N ARG A 151 -31.96 4.39 8.25
CA ARG A 151 -33.01 5.07 9.00
C ARG A 151 -33.06 4.42 10.38
N THR A 152 -32.70 5.18 11.41
CA THR A 152 -33.04 4.88 12.82
C THR A 152 -34.54 4.95 13.02
#